data_ceae337a2264d1e4b294b8f7a3d7cf8d
#
_entry.id   ceae337a2264d1e4b294b8f7a3d7cf8d
#
_cell.length_a   1.000
_cell.length_b   1.000
_cell.length_c   1.000
_cell.angle_alpha   90.00
_cell.angle_beta   90.00
_cell.angle_gamma   90.00
#
_symmetry.space_group_name_H-M   'P 1'
#
loop_
_entity.id
_entity.type
_entity.pdbx_description
1 polymer ?
#
loop_
_entity_poly.entity_id
_entity_poly.type
_entity_poly.pdbx_seq_one_letter_code
_entity_poly.pdbx_strand_id
1 'polypeptide(L)'
;MNEPTKPNVTLDELASLAKRRGFVFPGSEIYGGLANTFDFGPLGVELRNNIKRSWWQSFVRERSDMVGIDGGILLNPRVWEASGHVAEFNDPLTDCRVCRSRFRADTLVEDASGETVEGKTFDDLTRMIEQLGIRCPTCGNHNWTPVRAFNMMFRTFIGPVDETATTTYLRPETAQNIFIQYKNVLQSSRLKVPFGIAQIGKAFRNEITPGNFIFRLLEFEQMEVEYFIRPEEWQASFEAWADAQGAWFTSLGINPSRLRRREHHAEELSHYSKRTVDYEYLFPIGWKELSGLAYRTDFDLSHHQDFSGEDLTYFDQARNERFLPHVIEPTFGVARTMLMVMCDAYDVEETPDAKGEAATGVVMRFHPSLAPYTVAVLPLSKKPELAAVAEPLYHELRQRFSTEYDETQSIGRRYRRQDEIGTPFCVTVDFDTLEDKSVTVRERDSMAQVRLPLAEVVEYVADQVRAAG
;
A
#
# COMPACT_ATOMS: atom_id res chain seq x y z
N MET A 1 24.79 12.40 12.25
CA MET A 1 23.52 11.64 12.44
C MET A 1 23.90 10.18 12.24
N ASN A 2 23.50 9.27 13.12
CA ASN A 2 23.75 7.85 12.94
C ASN A 2 22.96 7.39 11.70
N GLU A 3 23.54 6.47 10.92
CA GLU A 3 22.81 5.85 9.79
C GLU A 3 21.52 5.19 10.31
N PRO A 4 20.40 5.31 9.58
CA PRO A 4 19.17 4.68 9.97
C PRO A 4 19.32 3.16 9.97
N THR A 5 18.85 2.50 11.01
CA THR A 5 18.87 1.04 11.12
C THR A 5 17.72 0.43 10.37
N LYS A 6 18.02 -0.59 9.54
CA LYS A 6 17.01 -1.41 8.87
C LYS A 6 16.07 -2.06 9.88
N PRO A 7 14.83 -2.41 9.47
CA PRO A 7 13.98 -3.30 10.26
C PRO A 7 14.71 -4.60 10.60
N ASN A 8 14.49 -5.10 11.81
CA ASN A 8 15.13 -6.34 12.29
C ASN A 8 14.39 -7.59 11.78
N VAL A 9 14.16 -7.67 10.47
CA VAL A 9 13.46 -8.77 9.81
C VAL A 9 13.92 -8.88 8.37
N THR A 10 13.94 -10.09 7.84
CA THR A 10 14.08 -10.36 6.40
C THR A 10 12.69 -10.48 5.74
N LEU A 11 12.62 -10.30 4.42
CA LEU A 11 11.34 -10.51 3.70
C LEU A 11 10.84 -11.95 3.81
N ASP A 12 11.73 -12.93 3.87
CA ASP A 12 11.36 -14.36 3.99
C ASP A 12 10.77 -14.66 5.37
N GLU A 13 11.34 -14.13 6.44
CA GLU A 13 10.79 -14.25 7.80
C GLU A 13 9.40 -13.59 7.88
N LEU A 14 9.27 -12.39 7.32
CA LEU A 14 7.99 -11.67 7.29
C LEU A 14 6.93 -12.42 6.46
N ALA A 15 7.30 -12.96 5.30
CA ALA A 15 6.40 -13.75 4.44
C ALA A 15 5.96 -15.06 5.15
N SER A 16 6.91 -15.71 5.86
CA SER A 16 6.61 -16.90 6.66
C SER A 16 5.62 -16.59 7.80
N LEU A 17 5.85 -15.50 8.54
CA LEU A 17 4.93 -15.02 9.57
C LEU A 17 3.55 -14.69 8.97
N ALA A 18 3.54 -13.93 7.88
CA ALA A 18 2.32 -13.49 7.21
C ALA A 18 1.46 -14.67 6.76
N LYS A 19 2.07 -15.69 6.17
CA LYS A 19 1.38 -16.93 5.76
C LYS A 19 0.84 -17.70 6.99
N ARG A 20 1.70 -17.93 7.98
CA ARG A 20 1.33 -18.69 9.18
C ARG A 20 0.22 -18.05 9.99
N ARG A 21 0.16 -16.72 10.03
CA ARG A 21 -0.81 -15.95 10.81
C ARG A 21 -2.01 -15.45 10.00
N GLY A 22 -2.05 -15.71 8.69
CA GLY A 22 -3.20 -15.35 7.87
C GLY A 22 -3.27 -13.88 7.48
N PHE A 23 -2.11 -13.24 7.31
CA PHE A 23 -2.03 -11.92 6.69
C PHE A 23 -2.02 -12.01 5.16
N VAL A 24 -1.14 -12.87 4.62
CA VAL A 24 -0.95 -12.99 3.17
C VAL A 24 -0.70 -14.44 2.80
N PHE A 25 -1.37 -14.91 1.76
CA PHE A 25 -1.21 -16.23 1.18
C PHE A 25 -0.71 -16.12 -0.26
N PRO A 26 0.12 -17.06 -0.75
CA PRO A 26 0.40 -17.15 -2.18
C PRO A 26 -0.88 -17.37 -2.99
N GLY A 27 -1.07 -16.58 -4.05
CA GLY A 27 -2.25 -16.71 -4.90
C GLY A 27 -2.32 -18.05 -5.62
N SER A 28 -3.48 -18.71 -5.61
CA SER A 28 -3.73 -19.99 -6.30
C SER A 28 -2.79 -21.14 -5.87
N GLU A 29 -2.32 -21.15 -4.63
CA GLU A 29 -1.28 -22.06 -4.11
C GLU A 29 -1.62 -23.55 -4.37
N ILE A 30 -2.89 -23.95 -4.25
CA ILE A 30 -3.34 -25.34 -4.47
C ILE A 30 -3.14 -25.83 -5.92
N TYR A 31 -2.93 -24.92 -6.86
CA TYR A 31 -2.62 -25.19 -8.28
C TYR A 31 -1.14 -24.92 -8.63
N GLY A 32 -0.26 -24.82 -7.64
CA GLY A 32 1.15 -24.52 -7.83
C GLY A 32 1.48 -23.04 -7.82
N GLY A 33 0.49 -22.19 -7.55
CA GLY A 33 0.65 -20.73 -7.47
C GLY A 33 0.70 -20.04 -8.82
N LEU A 34 0.59 -18.71 -8.77
CA LEU A 34 0.86 -17.81 -9.89
C LEU A 34 1.83 -16.72 -9.39
N ALA A 35 2.95 -16.57 -10.10
CA ALA A 35 4.00 -15.62 -9.69
C ALA A 35 3.44 -14.20 -9.51
N ASN A 36 3.85 -13.52 -8.44
CA ASN A 36 3.43 -12.16 -8.09
C ASN A 36 1.94 -11.93 -7.87
N THR A 37 1.22 -12.98 -7.56
CA THR A 37 -0.15 -12.90 -7.08
C THR A 37 -0.21 -13.38 -5.64
N PHE A 38 -0.92 -12.64 -4.82
CA PHE A 38 -1.13 -12.95 -3.42
C PHE A 38 -2.57 -12.65 -3.04
N ASP A 39 -3.08 -13.49 -2.13
CA ASP A 39 -4.37 -13.28 -1.49
C ASP A 39 -4.14 -12.73 -0.07
N PHE A 40 -4.92 -11.73 0.30
CA PHE A 40 -4.87 -11.20 1.66
C PHE A 40 -5.82 -12.01 2.54
N GLY A 41 -5.26 -12.66 3.55
CA GLY A 41 -6.01 -13.46 4.49
C GLY A 41 -6.80 -12.62 5.50
N PRO A 42 -7.48 -13.25 6.48
CA PRO A 42 -8.36 -12.54 7.42
C PRO A 42 -7.69 -11.36 8.15
N LEU A 43 -6.46 -11.53 8.66
CA LEU A 43 -5.74 -10.43 9.30
C LEU A 43 -5.21 -9.40 8.30
N GLY A 44 -4.81 -9.85 7.11
CA GLY A 44 -4.36 -8.96 6.03
C GLY A 44 -5.45 -8.03 5.51
N VAL A 45 -6.68 -8.53 5.40
CA VAL A 45 -7.85 -7.73 4.99
C VAL A 45 -8.13 -6.63 6.02
N GLU A 46 -8.11 -6.94 7.31
CA GLU A 46 -8.35 -5.95 8.36
C GLU A 46 -7.26 -4.88 8.39
N LEU A 47 -5.96 -5.28 8.32
CA LEU A 47 -4.85 -4.33 8.26
C LEU A 47 -4.96 -3.40 7.05
N ARG A 48 -5.24 -3.95 5.86
CA ARG A 48 -5.44 -3.15 4.64
C ARG A 48 -6.63 -2.19 4.75
N ASN A 49 -7.75 -2.65 5.31
CA ASN A 49 -8.93 -1.80 5.49
C ASN A 49 -8.66 -0.67 6.48
N ASN A 50 -7.89 -0.92 7.54
CA ASN A 50 -7.49 0.10 8.50
C ASN A 50 -6.56 1.14 7.84
N ILE A 51 -5.59 0.72 7.03
CA ILE A 51 -4.72 1.61 6.24
C ILE A 51 -5.56 2.49 5.30
N LYS A 52 -6.45 1.88 4.51
CA LYS A 52 -7.34 2.61 3.59
C LYS A 52 -8.28 3.58 4.31
N ARG A 53 -8.78 3.20 5.47
CA ARG A 53 -9.64 4.05 6.30
C ARG A 53 -8.88 5.25 6.84
N SER A 54 -7.66 5.05 7.35
CA SER A 54 -6.77 6.13 7.80
C SER A 54 -6.47 7.10 6.66
N TRP A 55 -6.08 6.58 5.48
CA TRP A 55 -5.81 7.40 4.31
C TRP A 55 -7.03 8.22 3.87
N TRP A 56 -8.20 7.58 3.77
CA TRP A 56 -9.44 8.24 3.37
C TRP A 56 -9.89 9.30 4.37
N GLN A 57 -9.67 9.03 5.66
CA GLN A 57 -9.93 10.01 6.72
C GLN A 57 -9.06 11.25 6.53
N SER A 58 -7.75 11.08 6.43
CA SER A 58 -6.78 12.18 6.37
C SER A 58 -6.84 12.99 5.07
N PHE A 59 -6.98 12.31 3.93
CA PHE A 59 -6.88 12.98 2.62
C PHE A 59 -8.22 13.31 1.98
N VAL A 60 -9.35 12.80 2.49
CA VAL A 60 -10.66 13.10 1.92
C VAL A 60 -11.62 13.71 2.94
N ARG A 61 -11.84 13.05 4.08
CA ARG A 61 -12.89 13.48 5.02
C ARG A 61 -12.52 14.70 5.86
N GLU A 62 -11.27 14.82 6.25
CA GLU A 62 -10.76 15.96 7.05
C GLU A 62 -10.50 17.21 6.19
N ARG A 63 -10.62 17.08 4.87
CA ARG A 63 -10.41 18.19 3.93
C ARG A 63 -11.72 18.66 3.32
N SER A 64 -11.89 19.97 3.25
CA SER A 64 -13.09 20.60 2.64
C SER A 64 -12.99 20.77 1.12
N ASP A 65 -11.82 20.54 0.55
CA ASP A 65 -11.47 20.70 -0.85
C ASP A 65 -11.32 19.35 -1.58
N MET A 66 -11.78 18.24 -0.97
CA MET A 66 -11.62 16.90 -1.50
C MET A 66 -12.95 16.17 -1.64
N VAL A 67 -13.06 15.37 -2.70
CA VAL A 67 -14.16 14.42 -2.92
C VAL A 67 -13.61 13.09 -3.40
N GLY A 68 -14.43 12.04 -3.36
CA GLY A 68 -14.04 10.71 -3.83
C GLY A 68 -14.88 10.22 -4.99
N ILE A 69 -14.29 9.38 -5.82
CA ILE A 69 -14.99 8.58 -6.83
C ILE A 69 -14.61 7.09 -6.71
N ASP A 70 -15.41 6.24 -7.32
CA ASP A 70 -15.08 4.82 -7.55
C ASP A 70 -15.30 4.52 -9.05
N GLY A 71 -14.23 4.53 -9.82
CA GLY A 71 -14.26 4.35 -11.26
C GLY A 71 -14.13 2.89 -11.69
N GLY A 72 -14.72 2.54 -12.84
CA GLY A 72 -14.64 1.21 -13.42
C GLY A 72 -13.20 0.81 -13.79
N ILE A 73 -12.90 -0.49 -13.73
CA ILE A 73 -11.61 -1.06 -14.18
C ILE A 73 -11.51 -1.04 -15.70
N LEU A 74 -12.61 -1.34 -16.39
CA LEU A 74 -12.68 -1.37 -17.85
C LEU A 74 -13.12 -0.01 -18.35
N LEU A 75 -12.27 0.62 -19.14
CA LEU A 75 -12.50 1.92 -19.77
C LEU A 75 -12.56 1.78 -21.29
N ASN A 76 -13.07 2.83 -21.95
CA ASN A 76 -12.95 2.94 -23.39
C ASN A 76 -11.46 2.93 -23.80
N PRO A 77 -11.03 2.10 -24.76
CA PRO A 77 -9.62 2.02 -25.17
C PRO A 77 -8.98 3.36 -25.53
N ARG A 78 -9.76 4.30 -26.05
CA ARG A 78 -9.28 5.66 -26.38
C ARG A 78 -8.76 6.45 -25.19
N VAL A 79 -9.17 6.10 -23.96
CA VAL A 79 -8.62 6.69 -22.73
C VAL A 79 -7.13 6.41 -22.63
N TRP A 80 -6.73 5.18 -22.95
CA TRP A 80 -5.34 4.72 -22.88
C TRP A 80 -4.49 5.20 -24.06
N GLU A 81 -5.14 5.49 -25.20
CA GLU A 81 -4.48 6.16 -26.32
C GLU A 81 -4.22 7.63 -25.97
N ALA A 82 -5.23 8.33 -25.43
CA ALA A 82 -5.10 9.73 -25.04
C ALA A 82 -4.05 9.97 -23.96
N SER A 83 -3.98 9.09 -22.96
CA SER A 83 -3.00 9.18 -21.87
C SER A 83 -1.59 8.68 -22.25
N GLY A 84 -1.39 8.16 -23.47
CA GLY A 84 -0.09 7.64 -23.95
C GLY A 84 0.24 6.21 -23.48
N HIS A 85 -0.55 5.58 -22.63
CA HIS A 85 -0.23 4.25 -22.07
C HIS A 85 -0.10 3.16 -23.14
N VAL A 86 -0.87 3.21 -24.22
CA VAL A 86 -0.78 2.23 -25.32
C VAL A 86 0.58 2.32 -26.01
N ALA A 87 1.15 3.51 -26.16
CA ALA A 87 2.37 3.75 -26.88
C ALA A 87 3.64 3.68 -26.02
N GLU A 88 3.57 4.23 -24.79
CA GLU A 88 4.77 4.57 -24.00
C GLU A 88 4.90 3.79 -22.68
N PHE A 89 3.87 3.09 -22.23
CA PHE A 89 3.93 2.33 -20.98
C PHE A 89 4.66 0.99 -21.15
N ASN A 90 5.97 1.08 -21.42
CA ASN A 90 6.83 -0.03 -21.82
C ASN A 90 8.02 -0.19 -20.89
N ASP A 91 8.29 -1.44 -20.47
CA ASP A 91 9.55 -1.83 -19.84
C ASP A 91 10.54 -2.36 -20.89
N PRO A 92 11.86 -2.15 -20.69
CA PRO A 92 12.89 -2.73 -21.54
C PRO A 92 13.08 -4.22 -21.24
N LEU A 93 12.61 -5.09 -22.12
CA LEU A 93 12.64 -6.55 -21.98
C LEU A 93 13.78 -7.19 -22.75
N THR A 94 14.56 -8.06 -22.10
CA THR A 94 15.46 -9.02 -22.76
C THR A 94 15.21 -10.43 -22.28
N ASP A 95 15.44 -11.43 -23.17
CA ASP A 95 15.33 -12.85 -22.84
C ASP A 95 16.70 -13.52 -22.90
N CYS A 96 16.99 -14.41 -21.95
CA CYS A 96 18.11 -15.33 -22.10
C CYS A 96 17.75 -16.41 -23.15
N ARG A 97 18.52 -16.51 -24.24
CA ARG A 97 18.26 -17.48 -25.33
C ARG A 97 18.43 -18.95 -24.90
N VAL A 98 19.15 -19.19 -23.78
CA VAL A 98 19.44 -20.53 -23.29
C VAL A 98 18.32 -21.07 -22.39
N CYS A 99 18.00 -20.37 -21.30
CA CYS A 99 17.00 -20.81 -20.32
C CYS A 99 15.62 -20.18 -20.53
N ARG A 100 15.48 -19.21 -21.46
CA ARG A 100 14.26 -18.47 -21.78
C ARG A 100 13.70 -17.62 -20.62
N SER A 101 14.49 -17.41 -19.58
CA SER A 101 14.13 -16.47 -18.51
C SER A 101 14.15 -15.04 -19.03
N ARG A 102 13.20 -14.25 -18.54
CA ARG A 102 12.95 -12.85 -18.93
C ARG A 102 13.40 -11.90 -17.85
N PHE A 103 13.99 -10.79 -18.27
CA PHE A 103 14.51 -9.79 -17.35
C PHE A 103 14.27 -8.38 -17.86
N ARG A 104 14.15 -7.43 -16.94
CA ARG A 104 14.29 -6.01 -17.25
C ARG A 104 15.75 -5.72 -17.57
N ALA A 105 15.98 -5.16 -18.73
CA ALA A 105 17.32 -4.88 -19.20
C ALA A 105 18.01 -3.76 -18.43
N ASP A 106 17.24 -2.72 -18.03
CA ASP A 106 17.69 -1.65 -17.16
C ASP A 106 18.21 -2.18 -15.82
N THR A 107 17.41 -2.97 -15.12
CA THR A 107 17.80 -3.57 -13.83
C THR A 107 19.05 -4.45 -13.96
N LEU A 108 19.17 -5.26 -15.03
CA LEU A 108 20.36 -6.08 -15.26
C LEU A 108 21.63 -5.23 -15.43
N VAL A 109 21.53 -4.09 -16.11
CA VAL A 109 22.65 -3.20 -16.33
C VAL A 109 22.99 -2.43 -15.06
N GLU A 110 22.00 -1.92 -14.33
CA GLU A 110 22.18 -1.22 -13.05
C GLU A 110 22.85 -2.10 -12.00
N ASP A 111 22.37 -3.35 -11.85
CA ASP A 111 22.95 -4.33 -10.92
C ASP A 111 24.42 -4.66 -11.25
N ALA A 112 24.78 -4.64 -12.53
CA ALA A 112 26.13 -4.96 -12.99
C ALA A 112 27.08 -3.77 -12.97
N SER A 113 26.60 -2.57 -13.27
CA SER A 113 27.43 -1.35 -13.37
C SER A 113 27.47 -0.54 -12.07
N GLY A 114 26.43 -0.64 -11.24
CA GLY A 114 26.23 0.24 -10.08
C GLY A 114 25.78 1.66 -10.47
N GLU A 115 25.47 1.91 -11.75
CA GLU A 115 25.05 3.20 -12.27
C GLU A 115 23.60 3.15 -12.75
N THR A 116 22.84 4.22 -12.55
CA THR A 116 21.51 4.39 -13.12
C THR A 116 21.57 4.48 -14.65
N VAL A 117 20.66 3.76 -15.32
CA VAL A 117 20.60 3.72 -16.80
C VAL A 117 19.31 4.36 -17.34
N GLU A 118 18.64 5.16 -16.54
CA GLU A 118 17.46 5.91 -16.96
C GLU A 118 17.73 6.80 -18.18
N GLY A 119 16.74 6.90 -19.09
CA GLY A 119 16.89 7.63 -20.35
C GLY A 119 17.73 6.93 -21.43
N LYS A 120 18.28 5.74 -21.18
CA LYS A 120 18.97 4.95 -22.20
C LYS A 120 17.99 4.32 -23.17
N THR A 121 18.35 4.33 -24.46
CA THR A 121 17.54 3.64 -25.49
C THR A 121 17.66 2.12 -25.35
N PHE A 122 16.75 1.37 -25.97
CA PHE A 122 16.81 -0.11 -25.99
C PHE A 122 18.09 -0.62 -26.68
N ASP A 123 18.58 0.11 -27.69
CA ASP A 123 19.84 -0.22 -28.35
C ASP A 123 21.04 0.07 -27.44
N ASP A 124 21.00 1.12 -26.63
CA ASP A 124 22.02 1.40 -25.63
C ASP A 124 22.09 0.29 -24.59
N LEU A 125 20.95 -0.09 -24.01
CA LEU A 125 20.86 -1.18 -23.03
C LEU A 125 21.35 -2.51 -23.63
N THR A 126 21.02 -2.81 -24.89
CA THR A 126 21.52 -3.99 -25.59
C THR A 126 23.04 -3.98 -25.66
N ARG A 127 23.64 -2.85 -26.06
CA ARG A 127 25.10 -2.69 -26.14
C ARG A 127 25.76 -2.79 -24.75
N MET A 128 25.18 -2.20 -23.73
CA MET A 128 25.68 -2.26 -22.35
C MET A 128 25.70 -3.68 -21.81
N ILE A 129 24.63 -4.47 -22.04
CA ILE A 129 24.57 -5.88 -21.64
C ILE A 129 25.74 -6.68 -22.26
N GLU A 130 26.04 -6.43 -23.55
CA GLU A 130 27.14 -7.08 -24.26
C GLU A 130 28.50 -6.61 -23.72
N GLN A 131 28.70 -5.31 -23.59
CA GLN A 131 29.97 -4.70 -23.17
C GLN A 131 30.38 -5.06 -21.75
N LEU A 132 29.40 -5.10 -20.82
CA LEU A 132 29.59 -5.49 -19.42
C LEU A 132 29.69 -7.01 -19.25
N GLY A 133 29.45 -7.80 -20.28
CA GLY A 133 29.52 -9.26 -20.23
C GLY A 133 28.50 -9.87 -19.26
N ILE A 134 27.32 -9.25 -19.15
CA ILE A 134 26.32 -9.62 -18.15
C ILE A 134 25.85 -11.06 -18.37
N ARG A 135 25.97 -11.88 -17.33
CA ARG A 135 25.53 -13.28 -17.36
C ARG A 135 24.11 -13.40 -16.84
N CYS A 136 23.36 -14.33 -17.41
CA CYS A 136 21.99 -14.63 -16.98
C CYS A 136 21.98 -15.06 -15.50
N PRO A 137 21.23 -14.38 -14.61
CA PRO A 137 21.15 -14.73 -13.20
C PRO A 137 20.64 -16.15 -12.94
N THR A 138 19.82 -16.70 -13.89
CA THR A 138 19.23 -18.03 -13.74
C THR A 138 20.17 -19.17 -14.17
N CYS A 139 20.91 -19.01 -15.28
CA CYS A 139 21.68 -20.14 -15.85
C CYS A 139 23.17 -19.81 -16.08
N GLY A 140 23.64 -18.62 -15.76
CA GLY A 140 25.04 -18.19 -15.90
C GLY A 140 25.54 -17.98 -17.33
N ASN A 141 24.71 -18.20 -18.37
CA ASN A 141 25.11 -18.01 -19.76
C ASN A 141 25.03 -16.53 -20.18
N HIS A 142 25.89 -16.17 -21.14
CA HIS A 142 25.89 -14.84 -21.76
C HIS A 142 25.36 -14.98 -23.21
N ASN A 143 24.05 -15.07 -23.36
CA ASN A 143 23.41 -15.16 -24.68
C ASN A 143 22.01 -14.53 -24.59
N TRP A 144 21.91 -13.26 -24.95
CA TRP A 144 20.73 -12.44 -24.80
C TRP A 144 20.03 -12.15 -26.13
N THR A 145 18.73 -11.88 -26.08
CA THR A 145 18.02 -11.24 -27.18
C THR A 145 18.32 -9.74 -27.17
N PRO A 146 18.21 -9.02 -28.30
CA PRO A 146 18.14 -7.57 -28.26
C PRO A 146 17.04 -7.09 -27.31
N VAL A 147 17.28 -5.97 -26.64
CA VAL A 147 16.27 -5.33 -25.79
C VAL A 147 15.13 -4.80 -26.65
N ARG A 148 13.91 -5.02 -26.20
CA ARG A 148 12.70 -4.58 -26.88
C ARG A 148 11.67 -4.01 -25.91
N ALA A 149 10.76 -3.20 -26.42
CA ALA A 149 9.61 -2.71 -25.66
C ALA A 149 8.70 -3.85 -25.25
N PHE A 150 8.28 -3.83 -23.98
CA PHE A 150 7.26 -4.71 -23.45
C PHE A 150 6.18 -3.85 -22.79
N ASN A 151 5.02 -3.72 -23.44
CA ASN A 151 3.92 -2.97 -22.87
C ASN A 151 3.31 -3.70 -21.66
N MET A 152 3.26 -3.00 -20.53
CA MET A 152 2.82 -3.57 -19.25
C MET A 152 1.30 -3.65 -19.08
N MET A 153 0.50 -3.19 -20.03
CA MET A 153 -0.95 -3.28 -19.93
C MET A 153 -1.47 -4.70 -20.18
N PHE A 154 -2.30 -5.20 -19.29
CA PHE A 154 -3.09 -6.41 -19.55
C PHE A 154 -4.18 -6.13 -20.58
N ARG A 155 -4.19 -6.87 -21.69
CA ARG A 155 -5.23 -6.80 -22.71
C ARG A 155 -6.35 -7.77 -22.39
N THR A 156 -7.58 -7.36 -22.67
CA THR A 156 -8.77 -8.22 -22.62
C THR A 156 -9.72 -7.83 -23.76
N PHE A 157 -10.83 -8.55 -23.89
CA PHE A 157 -11.78 -8.35 -24.96
C PHE A 157 -13.18 -8.13 -24.38
N ILE A 158 -13.95 -7.27 -25.03
CA ILE A 158 -15.37 -7.02 -24.73
C ILE A 158 -16.17 -7.39 -25.96
N GLY A 159 -17.13 -8.28 -25.81
CA GLY A 159 -18.05 -8.73 -26.85
C GLY A 159 -18.25 -10.25 -26.82
N PRO A 160 -19.39 -10.75 -27.33
CA PRO A 160 -19.74 -12.17 -27.26
C PRO A 160 -19.04 -13.05 -28.32
N VAL A 161 -18.40 -12.43 -29.32
CA VAL A 161 -17.78 -13.16 -30.46
C VAL A 161 -16.36 -12.65 -30.65
N ASP A 162 -15.39 -13.54 -30.65
CA ASP A 162 -13.95 -13.23 -30.72
C ASP A 162 -13.59 -12.41 -31.99
N GLU A 163 -14.24 -12.69 -33.12
CA GLU A 163 -13.96 -12.01 -34.40
C GLU A 163 -14.39 -10.56 -34.44
N THR A 164 -15.36 -10.15 -33.58
CA THR A 164 -15.89 -8.78 -33.48
C THR A 164 -15.64 -8.12 -32.13
N ALA A 165 -14.92 -8.81 -31.24
CA ALA A 165 -14.63 -8.32 -29.90
C ALA A 165 -13.72 -7.09 -29.92
N THR A 166 -14.11 -6.07 -29.16
CA THR A 166 -13.29 -4.87 -28.99
C THR A 166 -12.18 -5.11 -28.00
N THR A 167 -10.94 -4.93 -28.42
CA THR A 167 -9.79 -4.95 -27.51
C THR A 167 -9.93 -3.82 -26.49
N THR A 168 -9.82 -4.16 -25.22
CA THR A 168 -9.72 -3.22 -24.12
C THR A 168 -8.59 -3.63 -23.17
N TYR A 169 -8.40 -2.88 -22.09
CA TYR A 169 -7.30 -3.08 -21.16
C TYR A 169 -7.82 -3.05 -19.73
N LEU A 170 -7.18 -3.84 -18.85
CA LEU A 170 -7.30 -3.62 -17.42
C LEU A 170 -6.50 -2.35 -17.08
N ARG A 171 -7.08 -1.44 -16.32
CA ARG A 171 -6.43 -0.15 -16.01
C ARG A 171 -5.09 -0.36 -15.29
N PRO A 172 -3.98 0.26 -15.73
CA PRO A 172 -2.69 0.19 -15.06
C PRO A 172 -2.53 1.18 -13.90
N GLU A 173 -3.49 2.13 -13.79
CA GLU A 173 -3.57 3.16 -12.76
C GLU A 173 -5.01 3.61 -12.55
N THR A 174 -5.27 4.31 -11.44
CA THR A 174 -6.59 4.85 -11.13
C THR A 174 -6.77 6.31 -11.58
N ALA A 175 -5.69 7.01 -11.93
CA ALA A 175 -5.68 8.42 -12.33
C ALA A 175 -6.61 8.75 -13.49
N GLN A 176 -6.59 7.94 -14.55
CA GLN A 176 -7.35 8.24 -15.77
C GLN A 176 -8.87 8.25 -15.56
N ASN A 177 -9.37 7.45 -14.61
CA ASN A 177 -10.78 7.55 -14.22
C ASN A 177 -11.12 8.95 -13.65
N ILE A 178 -10.20 9.55 -12.91
CA ILE A 178 -10.40 10.86 -12.31
C ILE A 178 -10.44 11.92 -13.39
N PHE A 179 -9.49 11.90 -14.33
CA PHE A 179 -9.44 12.89 -15.42
C PHE A 179 -10.68 12.86 -16.32
N ILE A 180 -11.12 11.69 -16.73
CA ILE A 180 -12.33 11.59 -17.59
C ILE A 180 -13.62 11.95 -16.85
N GLN A 181 -13.65 11.92 -15.52
CA GLN A 181 -14.78 12.30 -14.68
C GLN A 181 -14.67 13.73 -14.11
N TYR A 182 -13.57 14.42 -14.35
CA TYR A 182 -13.30 15.76 -13.83
C TYR A 182 -14.48 16.72 -14.00
N LYS A 183 -14.99 16.84 -15.23
CA LYS A 183 -16.10 17.74 -15.57
C LYS A 183 -17.39 17.36 -14.84
N ASN A 184 -17.71 16.09 -14.78
CA ASN A 184 -18.90 15.58 -14.08
C ASN A 184 -18.83 15.85 -12.58
N VAL A 185 -17.68 15.60 -11.97
CA VAL A 185 -17.44 15.83 -10.53
C VAL A 185 -17.52 17.33 -10.24
N LEU A 186 -16.84 18.17 -11.03
CA LEU A 186 -16.86 19.62 -10.86
C LEU A 186 -18.29 20.18 -10.88
N GLN A 187 -19.11 19.74 -11.83
CA GLN A 187 -20.49 20.20 -11.98
C GLN A 187 -21.41 19.70 -10.86
N SER A 188 -21.29 18.43 -10.49
CA SER A 188 -22.17 17.82 -9.49
C SER A 188 -21.84 18.24 -8.05
N SER A 189 -20.57 18.49 -7.75
CA SER A 189 -20.10 18.81 -6.39
C SER A 189 -19.94 20.30 -6.12
N ARG A 190 -20.08 21.16 -7.13
CA ARG A 190 -19.94 22.63 -7.03
C ARG A 190 -18.59 23.07 -6.44
N LEU A 191 -17.56 22.29 -6.68
CA LEU A 191 -16.22 22.57 -6.22
C LEU A 191 -15.59 23.75 -6.98
N LYS A 192 -14.60 24.37 -6.34
CA LYS A 192 -13.80 25.44 -6.93
C LYS A 192 -12.33 25.03 -6.90
N VAL A 193 -11.59 25.39 -7.93
CA VAL A 193 -10.14 25.23 -7.94
C VAL A 193 -9.52 26.14 -6.86
N PRO A 194 -8.64 25.65 -5.94
CA PRO A 194 -8.10 24.30 -5.94
C PRO A 194 -9.04 23.26 -5.29
N PHE A 195 -9.09 22.05 -5.85
CA PHE A 195 -9.80 20.91 -5.27
C PHE A 195 -9.20 19.60 -5.76
N GLY A 196 -9.45 18.51 -5.06
CA GLY A 196 -8.98 17.19 -5.44
C GLY A 196 -10.09 16.14 -5.56
N ILE A 197 -9.83 15.16 -6.40
CA ILE A 197 -10.64 13.95 -6.53
C ILE A 197 -9.77 12.76 -6.14
N ALA A 198 -10.26 11.96 -5.20
CA ALA A 198 -9.58 10.80 -4.67
C ALA A 198 -10.22 9.49 -5.13
N GLN A 199 -9.43 8.46 -5.29
CA GLN A 199 -9.90 7.11 -5.57
C GLN A 199 -9.05 6.07 -4.85
N ILE A 200 -9.70 5.01 -4.33
CA ILE A 200 -9.04 3.77 -3.93
C ILE A 200 -9.53 2.70 -4.88
N GLY A 201 -8.61 2.04 -5.59
CA GLY A 201 -9.04 1.05 -6.57
C GLY A 201 -7.93 0.11 -7.04
N LYS A 202 -8.37 -0.99 -7.66
CA LYS A 202 -7.48 -1.97 -8.28
C LYS A 202 -6.83 -1.39 -9.53
N ALA A 203 -5.54 -1.71 -9.70
CA ALA A 203 -4.76 -1.47 -10.91
C ALA A 203 -3.97 -2.75 -11.27
N PHE A 204 -3.55 -2.86 -12.53
CA PHE A 204 -3.00 -4.09 -13.10
C PHE A 204 -1.79 -3.77 -13.95
N ARG A 205 -0.63 -4.36 -13.64
CA ARG A 205 0.59 -4.20 -14.43
C ARG A 205 1.22 -5.55 -14.70
N ASN A 206 1.43 -5.87 -15.96
CA ASN A 206 2.05 -7.12 -16.39
C ASN A 206 3.58 -7.05 -16.19
N GLU A 207 4.00 -7.08 -14.94
CA GLU A 207 5.40 -6.91 -14.54
C GLU A 207 6.29 -8.03 -15.05
N ILE A 208 7.47 -7.69 -15.59
CA ILE A 208 8.45 -8.64 -16.12
C ILE A 208 9.17 -9.38 -15.00
N THR A 209 9.60 -8.63 -13.98
CA THR A 209 10.43 -9.16 -12.88
C THR A 209 9.59 -9.30 -11.64
N PRO A 210 9.19 -10.54 -11.32
CA PRO A 210 8.53 -10.84 -10.06
C PRO A 210 9.49 -10.71 -8.87
N GLY A 211 8.94 -10.44 -7.69
CA GLY A 211 9.71 -10.59 -6.48
C GLY A 211 9.39 -9.61 -5.36
N ASN A 212 10.13 -9.81 -4.27
CA ASN A 212 10.05 -8.99 -3.07
C ASN A 212 8.68 -9.05 -2.36
N PHE A 213 8.08 -10.25 -2.26
CA PHE A 213 6.83 -10.48 -1.55
C PHE A 213 5.72 -9.55 -2.09
N ILE A 214 4.96 -8.86 -1.25
CA ILE A 214 3.86 -7.94 -1.67
C ILE A 214 4.35 -6.56 -2.12
N PHE A 215 5.66 -6.35 -2.30
CA PHE A 215 6.21 -5.08 -2.77
C PHE A 215 5.84 -4.80 -4.24
N ARG A 216 5.86 -5.82 -5.12
CA ARG A 216 5.53 -5.70 -6.54
C ARG A 216 4.58 -6.82 -6.97
N LEU A 217 3.37 -6.44 -7.34
CA LEU A 217 2.25 -7.33 -7.66
C LEU A 217 1.74 -7.07 -9.08
N LEU A 218 1.18 -8.11 -9.73
CA LEU A 218 0.49 -7.95 -11.02
C LEU A 218 -0.86 -7.24 -10.87
N GLU A 219 -1.54 -7.46 -9.75
CA GLU A 219 -2.80 -6.83 -9.35
C GLU A 219 -2.61 -6.20 -7.97
N PHE A 220 -2.86 -4.90 -7.86
CA PHE A 220 -2.65 -4.16 -6.62
C PHE A 220 -3.72 -3.09 -6.43
N GLU A 221 -3.80 -2.49 -5.25
CA GLU A 221 -4.65 -1.32 -5.00
C GLU A 221 -3.80 -0.07 -4.87
N GLN A 222 -4.24 0.99 -5.57
CA GLN A 222 -3.76 2.36 -5.38
C GLN A 222 -4.74 3.17 -4.55
N MET A 223 -4.21 4.08 -3.77
CA MET A 223 -4.91 5.22 -3.16
C MET A 223 -4.32 6.46 -3.82
N GLU A 224 -5.11 7.16 -4.61
CA GLU A 224 -4.63 8.18 -5.53
C GLU A 224 -5.50 9.42 -5.47
N VAL A 225 -4.89 10.57 -5.64
CA VAL A 225 -5.53 11.87 -5.70
C VAL A 225 -5.06 12.61 -6.94
N GLU A 226 -5.98 13.23 -7.67
CA GLU A 226 -5.67 14.27 -8.63
C GLU A 226 -6.14 15.60 -8.06
N TYR A 227 -5.18 16.45 -7.68
CA TYR A 227 -5.46 17.74 -7.08
C TYR A 227 -5.30 18.85 -8.11
N PHE A 228 -6.44 19.42 -8.50
CA PHE A 228 -6.56 20.43 -9.55
C PHE A 228 -6.28 21.82 -9.00
N ILE A 229 -5.32 22.52 -9.61
CA ILE A 229 -4.81 23.80 -9.15
C ILE A 229 -4.70 24.82 -10.28
N ARG A 230 -4.47 26.08 -9.92
CA ARG A 230 -4.00 27.08 -10.87
C ARG A 230 -2.52 26.83 -11.21
N PRO A 231 -2.12 27.08 -12.49
CA PRO A 231 -0.72 26.89 -12.90
C PRO A 231 0.31 27.59 -11.99
N GLU A 232 0.01 28.81 -11.56
CA GLU A 232 0.90 29.61 -10.72
C GLU A 232 1.04 29.12 -9.26
N GLU A 233 0.14 28.26 -8.80
CA GLU A 233 0.08 27.75 -7.41
C GLU A 233 0.82 26.41 -7.22
N TRP A 234 1.41 25.86 -8.28
CA TRP A 234 1.91 24.48 -8.24
C TRP A 234 2.99 24.21 -7.18
N GLN A 235 3.93 25.13 -6.99
CA GLN A 235 5.03 24.93 -6.03
C GLN A 235 4.51 24.81 -4.61
N ALA A 236 3.64 25.75 -4.20
CA ALA A 236 3.08 25.75 -2.85
C ALA A 236 2.19 24.52 -2.62
N SER A 237 1.38 24.14 -3.61
CA SER A 237 0.52 22.97 -3.55
C SER A 237 1.33 21.68 -3.50
N PHE A 238 2.41 21.59 -4.29
CA PHE A 238 3.31 20.43 -4.31
C PHE A 238 3.97 20.19 -2.94
N GLU A 239 4.56 21.25 -2.34
CA GLU A 239 5.18 21.11 -1.03
C GLU A 239 4.16 20.79 0.07
N ALA A 240 2.98 21.38 0.03
CA ALA A 240 1.91 21.08 0.98
C ALA A 240 1.48 19.59 0.90
N TRP A 241 1.38 19.02 -0.31
CA TRP A 241 1.09 17.60 -0.49
C TRP A 241 2.25 16.72 -0.06
N ALA A 242 3.50 17.10 -0.35
CA ALA A 242 4.68 16.38 0.11
C ALA A 242 4.73 16.33 1.65
N ASP A 243 4.46 17.44 2.34
CA ASP A 243 4.40 17.48 3.80
C ASP A 243 3.26 16.62 4.36
N ALA A 244 2.08 16.67 3.73
CA ALA A 244 0.92 15.87 4.12
C ALA A 244 1.17 14.36 3.99
N GLN A 245 1.84 13.91 2.91
CA GLN A 245 2.24 12.50 2.75
C GLN A 245 3.17 12.06 3.89
N GLY A 246 4.22 12.84 4.19
CA GLY A 246 5.16 12.51 5.26
C GLY A 246 4.51 12.48 6.64
N ALA A 247 3.62 13.45 6.92
CA ALA A 247 2.86 13.50 8.16
C ALA A 247 1.95 12.27 8.31
N TRP A 248 1.28 11.86 7.23
CA TRP A 248 0.44 10.66 7.27
C TRP A 248 1.25 9.38 7.55
N PHE A 249 2.38 9.16 6.89
CA PHE A 249 3.22 8.00 7.20
C PHE A 249 3.67 8.00 8.67
N THR A 250 4.02 9.16 9.21
CA THR A 250 4.40 9.28 10.63
C THR A 250 3.23 8.96 11.56
N SER A 251 2.01 9.38 11.20
CA SER A 251 0.80 9.08 12.00
C SER A 251 0.43 7.59 12.03
N LEU A 252 0.97 6.78 11.11
CA LEU A 252 0.83 5.32 11.15
C LEU A 252 1.78 4.66 12.17
N GLY A 253 2.56 5.42 12.92
CA GLY A 253 3.53 4.94 13.89
C GLY A 253 4.87 4.49 13.28
N ILE A 254 5.15 4.87 12.02
CA ILE A 254 6.39 4.51 11.32
C ILE A 254 7.57 5.32 11.85
N ASN A 255 8.71 4.64 12.05
CA ASN A 255 9.94 5.31 12.46
C ASN A 255 10.40 6.33 11.39
N PRO A 256 10.40 7.65 11.70
CA PRO A 256 10.73 8.68 10.71
C PRO A 256 12.16 8.55 10.15
N SER A 257 13.10 7.94 10.88
CA SER A 257 14.46 7.74 10.39
C SER A 257 14.56 6.76 9.22
N ARG A 258 13.51 5.95 9.01
CA ARG A 258 13.39 5.00 7.90
C ARG A 258 12.61 5.56 6.71
N LEU A 259 12.24 6.84 6.75
CA LEU A 259 11.56 7.55 5.67
C LEU A 259 12.47 8.64 5.11
N ARG A 260 12.48 8.84 3.81
CA ARG A 260 13.13 9.97 3.17
C ARG A 260 12.39 10.41 1.91
N ARG A 261 12.56 11.67 1.54
CA ARG A 261 12.18 12.19 0.22
C ARG A 261 13.34 12.02 -0.74
N ARG A 262 13.04 11.57 -1.96
CA ARG A 262 13.98 11.50 -3.08
C ARG A 262 13.42 12.30 -4.25
N GLU A 263 14.07 13.36 -4.64
CA GLU A 263 13.76 14.11 -5.85
C GLU A 263 14.24 13.35 -7.08
N HIS A 264 13.41 13.26 -8.12
CA HIS A 264 13.81 12.70 -9.40
C HIS A 264 14.68 13.67 -10.19
N HIS A 265 15.70 13.15 -10.86
CA HIS A 265 16.46 13.92 -11.84
C HIS A 265 15.63 14.14 -13.12
N ALA A 266 16.03 15.13 -13.94
CA ALA A 266 15.27 15.48 -15.15
C ALA A 266 15.13 14.30 -16.15
N GLU A 267 16.10 13.41 -16.16
CA GLU A 267 16.13 12.22 -17.02
C GLU A 267 15.21 11.09 -16.54
N GLU A 268 14.84 11.13 -15.25
CA GLU A 268 13.95 10.15 -14.60
C GLU A 268 12.47 10.51 -14.72
N LEU A 269 12.15 11.74 -15.13
CA LEU A 269 10.77 12.22 -15.15
C LEU A 269 9.93 11.50 -16.21
N SER A 270 8.75 11.05 -15.82
CA SER A 270 7.75 10.58 -16.78
C SER A 270 7.36 11.68 -17.74
N HIS A 271 6.97 11.31 -18.97
CA HIS A 271 6.63 12.23 -20.06
C HIS A 271 5.53 13.26 -19.70
N TYR A 272 4.71 12.98 -18.71
CA TYR A 272 3.64 13.84 -18.21
C TYR A 272 4.05 14.72 -17.02
N SER A 273 5.22 14.51 -16.42
CA SER A 273 5.61 15.17 -15.19
C SER A 273 6.72 16.20 -15.40
N LYS A 274 6.63 17.34 -14.70
CA LYS A 274 7.70 18.34 -14.61
C LYS A 274 8.48 18.29 -13.30
N ARG A 275 7.92 17.66 -12.29
CA ARG A 275 8.59 17.39 -11.01
C ARG A 275 8.01 16.14 -10.40
N THR A 276 8.85 15.27 -9.88
CA THR A 276 8.46 14.08 -9.15
C THR A 276 9.34 13.92 -7.92
N VAL A 277 8.70 13.59 -6.81
CA VAL A 277 9.35 13.23 -5.55
C VAL A 277 8.79 11.90 -5.09
N ASP A 278 9.68 10.96 -4.76
CA ASP A 278 9.28 9.74 -4.07
C ASP A 278 9.47 9.89 -2.56
N TYR A 279 8.53 9.36 -1.81
CA TYR A 279 8.80 8.89 -0.47
C TYR A 279 9.37 7.50 -0.54
N GLU A 280 10.58 7.31 -0.02
CA GLU A 280 11.20 6.01 0.11
C GLU A 280 11.19 5.54 1.57
N TYR A 281 11.03 4.24 1.76
CA TYR A 281 11.20 3.58 3.05
C TYR A 281 12.39 2.62 3.00
N LEU A 282 13.12 2.52 4.12
CA LEU A 282 14.23 1.60 4.27
C LEU A 282 13.72 0.19 4.58
N PHE A 283 13.32 -0.53 3.54
CA PHE A 283 12.91 -1.93 3.64
C PHE A 283 14.11 -2.84 3.97
N PRO A 284 13.89 -4.11 4.36
CA PRO A 284 14.99 -5.08 4.49
C PRO A 284 15.88 -5.19 3.25
N ILE A 285 15.32 -4.98 2.07
CA ILE A 285 15.98 -4.96 0.75
C ILE A 285 16.63 -3.62 0.39
N GLY A 286 16.70 -2.68 1.31
CA GLY A 286 17.25 -1.34 1.09
C GLY A 286 16.18 -0.27 0.86
N TRP A 287 16.63 0.93 0.53
CA TRP A 287 15.74 2.05 0.20
C TRP A 287 14.95 1.72 -1.07
N LYS A 288 13.64 1.82 -0.99
CA LYS A 288 12.72 1.59 -2.11
C LYS A 288 11.56 2.57 -2.05
N GLU A 289 11.06 2.94 -3.21
CA GLU A 289 9.89 3.76 -3.40
C GLU A 289 8.68 3.19 -2.63
N LEU A 290 8.05 4.04 -1.83
CA LEU A 290 6.84 3.74 -1.06
C LEU A 290 5.61 4.41 -1.69
N SER A 291 5.74 5.69 -2.05
CA SER A 291 4.71 6.49 -2.70
C SER A 291 5.34 7.57 -3.57
N GLY A 292 4.63 8.01 -4.60
CA GLY A 292 5.03 9.10 -5.48
C GLY A 292 4.24 10.37 -5.26
N LEU A 293 4.82 11.50 -5.64
CA LEU A 293 4.17 12.79 -5.78
C LEU A 293 4.64 13.43 -7.07
N ALA A 294 3.72 13.66 -8.02
CA ALA A 294 4.05 14.22 -9.32
C ALA A 294 3.33 15.54 -9.59
N TYR A 295 4.01 16.47 -10.23
CA TYR A 295 3.42 17.63 -10.85
C TYR A 295 3.21 17.34 -12.34
N ARG A 296 1.98 16.99 -12.72
CA ARG A 296 1.58 16.51 -14.07
C ARG A 296 1.26 17.65 -15.05
N THR A 297 1.29 18.90 -14.60
CA THR A 297 0.82 20.06 -15.39
C THR A 297 -0.65 19.92 -15.82
N ASP A 298 -1.00 20.38 -17.00
CA ASP A 298 -2.29 20.18 -17.67
C ASP A 298 -2.29 18.98 -18.65
N PHE A 299 -1.25 18.16 -18.61
CA PHE A 299 -1.00 17.10 -19.60
C PHE A 299 -2.24 16.22 -19.85
N ASP A 300 -2.78 15.61 -18.80
CA ASP A 300 -3.89 14.67 -18.95
C ASP A 300 -5.17 15.35 -19.43
N LEU A 301 -5.52 16.50 -18.83
CA LEU A 301 -6.72 17.22 -19.22
C LEU A 301 -6.64 17.73 -20.67
N SER A 302 -5.47 18.24 -21.12
CA SER A 302 -5.28 18.67 -22.49
C SER A 302 -5.40 17.53 -23.49
N HIS A 303 -4.77 16.38 -23.20
CA HIS A 303 -4.87 15.20 -24.07
C HIS A 303 -6.30 14.63 -24.13
N HIS A 304 -6.98 14.54 -22.99
CA HIS A 304 -8.40 14.11 -23.00
C HIS A 304 -9.30 15.09 -23.71
N GLN A 305 -9.06 16.39 -23.58
CA GLN A 305 -9.79 17.42 -24.35
C GLN A 305 -9.59 17.24 -25.85
N ASP A 306 -8.34 17.09 -26.31
CA ASP A 306 -8.01 16.94 -27.73
C ASP A 306 -8.57 15.63 -28.31
N PHE A 307 -8.48 14.53 -27.59
CA PHE A 307 -8.98 13.22 -28.05
C PHE A 307 -10.50 13.09 -28.01
N SER A 308 -11.19 13.73 -27.06
CA SER A 308 -12.63 13.65 -26.88
C SER A 308 -13.38 14.75 -27.63
N GLY A 309 -12.79 15.93 -27.80
CA GLY A 309 -13.42 17.15 -28.28
C GLY A 309 -14.24 17.88 -27.21
N GLU A 310 -14.18 17.40 -25.92
CA GLU A 310 -14.91 18.03 -24.83
C GLU A 310 -14.09 19.16 -24.19
N ASP A 311 -14.74 20.31 -23.91
CA ASP A 311 -14.12 21.42 -23.18
C ASP A 311 -13.92 21.03 -21.69
N LEU A 312 -12.68 20.85 -21.27
CA LEU A 312 -12.28 20.54 -19.89
C LEU A 312 -11.74 21.76 -19.13
N THR A 313 -11.86 22.97 -19.68
CA THR A 313 -11.43 24.19 -19.01
C THR A 313 -12.29 24.49 -17.78
N TYR A 314 -11.66 25.07 -16.76
CA TYR A 314 -12.33 25.64 -15.59
C TYR A 314 -12.64 27.12 -15.84
N PHE A 315 -13.82 27.57 -15.49
CA PHE A 315 -14.18 28.98 -15.50
C PHE A 315 -14.20 29.55 -14.07
N ASP A 316 -13.21 30.38 -13.77
CA ASP A 316 -13.17 31.12 -12.52
C ASP A 316 -14.05 32.37 -12.61
N GLN A 317 -15.20 32.32 -11.95
CA GLN A 317 -16.15 33.43 -11.92
C GLN A 317 -15.60 34.67 -11.22
N ALA A 318 -14.74 34.50 -10.20
CA ALA A 318 -14.21 35.60 -9.41
C ALA A 318 -13.20 36.43 -10.22
N ARG A 319 -12.41 35.77 -11.07
CA ARG A 319 -11.42 36.41 -11.95
C ARG A 319 -11.92 36.62 -13.38
N ASN A 320 -13.10 36.11 -13.72
CA ASN A 320 -13.65 36.10 -15.08
C ASN A 320 -12.67 35.53 -16.12
N GLU A 321 -12.06 34.41 -15.79
CA GLU A 321 -10.96 33.79 -16.52
C GLU A 321 -11.24 32.30 -16.78
N ARG A 322 -10.86 31.82 -17.97
CA ARG A 322 -10.85 30.37 -18.28
C ARG A 322 -9.42 29.88 -18.37
N PHE A 323 -9.17 28.71 -17.79
CA PHE A 323 -7.88 28.04 -17.89
C PHE A 323 -8.07 26.52 -17.76
N LEU A 324 -7.09 25.76 -18.23
CA LEU A 324 -7.01 24.33 -17.97
C LEU A 324 -6.26 24.12 -16.65
N PRO A 325 -6.85 23.47 -15.63
CA PRO A 325 -6.16 23.25 -14.38
C PRO A 325 -4.90 22.39 -14.52
N HIS A 326 -3.89 22.71 -13.75
CA HIS A 326 -2.74 21.83 -13.55
C HIS A 326 -3.03 20.85 -12.43
N VAL A 327 -2.25 19.77 -12.36
CA VAL A 327 -2.52 18.66 -11.45
C VAL A 327 -1.31 18.33 -10.60
N ILE A 328 -1.54 18.14 -9.30
CA ILE A 328 -0.63 17.50 -8.36
C ILE A 328 -1.20 16.13 -8.02
N GLU A 329 -0.39 15.09 -8.19
CA GLU A 329 -0.77 13.69 -8.02
C GLU A 329 0.02 13.04 -6.89
N PRO A 330 -0.53 12.92 -5.68
CA PRO A 330 -0.02 12.01 -4.66
C PRO A 330 -0.59 10.61 -4.84
N THR A 331 0.28 9.62 -5.01
CA THR A 331 -0.08 8.21 -5.26
C THR A 331 0.53 7.30 -4.21
N PHE A 332 -0.28 6.37 -3.66
CA PHE A 332 0.12 5.41 -2.63
C PHE A 332 -0.28 3.98 -3.02
N GLY A 333 0.63 3.03 -2.83
CA GLY A 333 0.31 1.61 -2.98
C GLY A 333 -0.16 0.99 -1.67
N VAL A 334 -1.37 0.43 -1.61
CA VAL A 334 -1.90 -0.21 -0.38
C VAL A 334 -0.99 -1.36 0.08
N ALA A 335 -0.56 -2.24 -0.83
CA ALA A 335 0.30 -3.37 -0.49
C ALA A 335 1.70 -2.94 -0.04
N ARG A 336 2.31 -1.91 -0.66
CA ARG A 336 3.59 -1.34 -0.23
C ARG A 336 3.48 -0.69 1.15
N THR A 337 2.43 0.07 1.40
CA THR A 337 2.15 0.67 2.72
C THR A 337 1.96 -0.43 3.77
N MET A 338 1.21 -1.50 3.46
CA MET A 338 1.07 -2.64 4.36
C MET A 338 2.42 -3.30 4.65
N LEU A 339 3.25 -3.52 3.63
CA LEU A 339 4.58 -4.11 3.80
C LEU A 339 5.47 -3.23 4.71
N MET A 340 5.48 -1.91 4.49
CA MET A 340 6.17 -0.96 5.36
C MET A 340 5.70 -1.08 6.81
N VAL A 341 4.39 -1.03 7.04
CA VAL A 341 3.79 -1.15 8.39
C VAL A 341 4.18 -2.47 9.04
N MET A 342 4.17 -3.59 8.29
CA MET A 342 4.58 -4.89 8.82
C MET A 342 6.08 -4.96 9.11
N CYS A 343 6.94 -4.39 8.26
CA CYS A 343 8.39 -4.34 8.48
C CYS A 343 8.75 -3.49 9.70
N ASP A 344 8.07 -2.35 9.86
CA ASP A 344 8.38 -1.42 10.96
C ASP A 344 7.88 -1.93 12.31
N ALA A 345 6.74 -2.64 12.29
CA ALA A 345 6.11 -3.22 13.48
C ALA A 345 6.77 -4.51 13.97
N TYR A 346 7.58 -5.19 13.14
CA TYR A 346 8.18 -6.47 13.51
C TYR A 346 9.27 -6.29 14.57
N ASP A 347 9.12 -6.99 15.69
CA ASP A 347 10.09 -7.02 16.77
C ASP A 347 10.25 -8.42 17.32
N VAL A 348 11.39 -8.68 17.97
CA VAL A 348 11.71 -9.96 18.63
C VAL A 348 12.04 -9.70 20.08
N GLU A 349 11.25 -10.26 20.96
CA GLU A 349 11.44 -10.15 22.41
C GLU A 349 11.98 -11.45 23.01
N GLU A 350 12.90 -11.31 23.96
CA GLU A 350 13.29 -12.39 24.87
C GLU A 350 12.42 -12.34 26.13
N THR A 351 11.62 -13.35 26.33
CA THR A 351 10.79 -13.47 27.53
C THR A 351 10.98 -14.87 28.13
N PRO A 352 11.01 -14.99 29.48
CA PRO A 352 11.08 -16.30 30.10
C PRO A 352 9.83 -17.14 29.73
N ASP A 353 10.07 -18.40 29.38
CA ASP A 353 9.01 -19.38 29.19
C ASP A 353 8.39 -19.80 30.56
N ALA A 354 7.43 -20.71 30.52
CA ALA A 354 6.76 -21.22 31.73
C ALA A 354 7.73 -21.98 32.69
N LYS A 355 8.95 -22.29 32.27
CA LYS A 355 10.00 -22.90 33.06
C LYS A 355 11.09 -21.93 33.53
N GLY A 356 10.96 -20.64 33.10
CA GLY A 356 11.96 -19.60 33.39
C GLY A 356 13.16 -19.60 32.44
N GLU A 357 13.13 -20.39 31.35
CA GLU A 357 14.17 -20.36 30.31
C GLU A 357 13.87 -19.23 29.30
N ALA A 358 14.94 -18.56 28.83
CA ALA A 358 14.79 -17.51 27.82
C ALA A 358 14.20 -18.09 26.52
N ALA A 359 13.03 -17.61 26.13
CA ALA A 359 12.39 -17.96 24.87
C ALA A 359 12.19 -16.70 24.04
N THR A 360 12.63 -16.72 22.79
CA THR A 360 12.38 -15.64 21.85
C THR A 360 10.96 -15.72 21.28
N GLY A 361 10.28 -14.59 21.18
CA GLY A 361 8.96 -14.48 20.58
C GLY A 361 8.85 -13.28 19.64
N VAL A 362 8.14 -13.45 18.53
CA VAL A 362 7.82 -12.34 17.65
C VAL A 362 6.67 -11.51 18.22
N VAL A 363 6.80 -10.20 18.15
CA VAL A 363 5.75 -9.23 18.49
C VAL A 363 5.58 -8.30 17.30
N MET A 364 4.33 -8.14 16.86
CA MET A 364 3.99 -7.14 15.84
C MET A 364 3.49 -5.87 16.54
N ARG A 365 4.33 -4.82 16.59
CA ARG A 365 4.02 -3.56 17.27
C ARG A 365 3.24 -2.61 16.36
N PHE A 366 2.13 -3.08 15.82
CA PHE A 366 1.25 -2.22 15.03
C PHE A 366 0.73 -1.06 15.87
N HIS A 367 0.67 0.12 15.25
CA HIS A 367 -0.10 1.23 15.82
C HIS A 367 -1.53 0.77 16.12
N PRO A 368 -2.12 1.10 17.28
CA PRO A 368 -3.42 0.57 17.69
C PRO A 368 -4.56 0.77 16.66
N SER A 369 -4.53 1.88 15.92
CA SER A 369 -5.50 2.17 14.86
C SER A 369 -5.37 1.28 13.63
N LEU A 370 -4.21 0.62 13.44
CA LEU A 370 -3.93 -0.25 12.30
C LEU A 370 -4.03 -1.73 12.62
N ALA A 371 -3.96 -2.11 13.90
CA ALA A 371 -3.98 -3.50 14.32
C ALA A 371 -5.19 -4.26 13.75
N PRO A 372 -5.00 -5.48 13.19
CA PRO A 372 -6.10 -6.29 12.65
C PRO A 372 -7.21 -6.56 13.68
N TYR A 373 -6.82 -6.91 14.90
CA TYR A 373 -7.70 -6.91 16.07
C TYR A 373 -7.22 -5.83 17.03
N THR A 374 -8.15 -4.97 17.44
CA THR A 374 -7.89 -3.94 18.44
C THR A 374 -7.84 -4.54 19.85
N VAL A 375 -8.67 -5.55 20.11
CA VAL A 375 -8.80 -6.16 21.43
C VAL A 375 -9.07 -7.65 21.32
N ALA A 376 -8.52 -8.44 22.25
CA ALA A 376 -8.82 -9.86 22.38
C ALA A 376 -9.45 -10.14 23.76
N VAL A 377 -10.52 -10.91 23.82
CA VAL A 377 -11.16 -11.39 25.07
C VAL A 377 -10.71 -12.82 25.34
N LEU A 378 -10.05 -13.02 26.49
CA LEU A 378 -9.34 -14.24 26.84
C LEU A 378 -9.86 -14.78 28.20
N PRO A 379 -10.90 -15.63 28.25
CA PRO A 379 -11.30 -16.25 29.52
C PRO A 379 -10.15 -17.14 30.04
N LEU A 380 -9.82 -17.05 31.33
CA LEU A 380 -8.67 -17.74 31.92
C LEU A 380 -8.69 -19.26 31.70
N SER A 381 -9.89 -19.84 31.67
CA SER A 381 -10.12 -21.27 31.39
C SER A 381 -11.45 -21.47 30.64
N LYS A 382 -11.63 -22.68 30.07
CA LYS A 382 -12.86 -23.09 29.35
C LYS A 382 -14.06 -23.38 30.26
N LYS A 383 -14.10 -22.82 31.47
CA LYS A 383 -15.24 -23.06 32.38
C LYS A 383 -16.43 -22.22 31.96
N PRO A 384 -17.66 -22.83 31.97
CA PRO A 384 -18.88 -22.14 31.54
C PRO A 384 -19.15 -20.84 32.29
N GLU A 385 -18.81 -20.75 33.57
CA GLU A 385 -18.97 -19.55 34.38
C GLU A 385 -18.12 -18.36 33.88
N LEU A 386 -16.91 -18.60 33.35
CA LEU A 386 -16.09 -17.55 32.76
C LEU A 386 -16.61 -17.19 31.36
N ALA A 387 -17.03 -18.17 30.55
CA ALA A 387 -17.61 -17.92 29.25
C ALA A 387 -18.87 -17.07 29.34
N ALA A 388 -19.71 -17.32 30.34
CA ALA A 388 -20.94 -16.54 30.60
C ALA A 388 -20.71 -15.04 30.85
N VAL A 389 -19.49 -14.64 31.23
CA VAL A 389 -19.06 -13.22 31.35
C VAL A 389 -18.30 -12.76 30.14
N ALA A 390 -17.41 -13.60 29.59
CA ALA A 390 -16.52 -13.24 28.52
C ALA A 390 -17.24 -13.06 27.16
N GLU A 391 -18.23 -13.91 26.85
CA GLU A 391 -18.99 -13.83 25.60
C GLU A 391 -19.81 -12.53 25.47
N PRO A 392 -20.59 -12.09 26.47
CA PRO A 392 -21.25 -10.80 26.42
C PRO A 392 -20.30 -9.63 26.24
N LEU A 393 -19.17 -9.60 26.97
CA LEU A 393 -18.15 -8.58 26.82
C LEU A 393 -17.53 -8.58 25.42
N TYR A 394 -17.25 -9.76 24.86
CA TYR A 394 -16.78 -9.90 23.48
C TYR A 394 -17.79 -9.30 22.49
N HIS A 395 -19.07 -9.60 22.63
CA HIS A 395 -20.10 -9.06 21.76
C HIS A 395 -20.26 -7.54 21.89
N GLU A 396 -20.11 -6.99 23.09
CA GLU A 396 -20.13 -5.55 23.33
C GLU A 396 -18.93 -4.84 22.67
N LEU A 397 -17.71 -5.32 22.91
CA LEU A 397 -16.48 -4.78 22.30
C LEU A 397 -16.54 -4.85 20.79
N ARG A 398 -17.07 -5.93 20.22
CA ARG A 398 -17.19 -6.13 18.77
C ARG A 398 -18.10 -5.12 18.07
N GLN A 399 -18.97 -4.43 18.79
CA GLN A 399 -19.79 -3.36 18.20
C GLN A 399 -18.96 -2.14 17.81
N ARG A 400 -17.79 -1.93 18.43
CA ARG A 400 -16.93 -0.75 18.22
C ARG A 400 -15.55 -1.08 17.66
N PHE A 401 -15.04 -2.28 17.91
CA PHE A 401 -13.67 -2.69 17.59
C PHE A 401 -13.64 -4.02 16.83
N SER A 402 -12.60 -4.22 16.05
CA SER A 402 -12.24 -5.55 15.59
C SER A 402 -11.75 -6.36 16.80
N THR A 403 -12.47 -7.45 17.13
CA THR A 403 -12.28 -8.16 18.38
C THR A 403 -12.13 -9.66 18.14
N GLU A 404 -11.16 -10.31 18.81
CA GLU A 404 -11.02 -11.76 18.84
C GLU A 404 -11.46 -12.34 20.19
N TYR A 405 -12.01 -13.56 20.16
CA TYR A 405 -12.29 -14.36 21.35
C TYR A 405 -11.49 -15.65 21.28
N ASP A 406 -10.66 -15.91 22.29
CA ASP A 406 -9.82 -17.12 22.32
C ASP A 406 -9.78 -17.77 23.70
N GLU A 407 -10.21 -19.03 23.75
CA GLU A 407 -10.18 -19.87 24.96
C GLU A 407 -9.27 -21.10 24.80
N THR A 408 -8.50 -21.18 23.69
CA THR A 408 -7.72 -22.39 23.37
C THR A 408 -6.33 -22.36 23.92
N GLN A 409 -5.90 -23.40 24.64
CA GLN A 409 -4.60 -23.54 25.31
C GLN A 409 -4.46 -22.66 26.58
N SER A 410 -3.22 -22.57 27.14
CA SER A 410 -2.95 -21.76 28.32
C SER A 410 -2.99 -20.26 28.01
N ILE A 411 -3.29 -19.44 29.01
CA ILE A 411 -3.37 -17.99 28.88
C ILE A 411 -2.06 -17.38 28.32
N GLY A 412 -0.90 -17.85 28.80
CA GLY A 412 0.38 -17.37 28.29
C GLY A 412 0.62 -17.64 26.81
N ARG A 413 0.15 -18.79 26.27
CA ARG A 413 0.19 -19.09 24.84
C ARG A 413 -0.77 -18.21 24.02
N ARG A 414 -1.90 -17.83 24.61
CA ARG A 414 -2.86 -16.93 23.98
C ARG A 414 -2.34 -15.51 23.90
N TYR A 415 -1.72 -15.00 24.96
CA TYR A 415 -1.03 -13.70 24.92
C TYR A 415 0.04 -13.67 23.81
N ARG A 416 0.87 -14.73 23.72
CA ARG A 416 1.87 -14.84 22.66
C ARG A 416 1.28 -14.81 21.26
N ARG A 417 0.13 -15.47 21.04
CA ARG A 417 -0.58 -15.39 19.75
C ARG A 417 -1.04 -13.97 19.44
N GLN A 418 -1.57 -13.26 20.43
CA GLN A 418 -2.02 -11.89 20.29
C GLN A 418 -0.86 -10.93 20.02
N ASP A 419 0.25 -11.11 20.73
CA ASP A 419 1.48 -10.34 20.50
C ASP A 419 2.00 -10.57 19.06
N GLU A 420 2.03 -11.83 18.59
CA GLU A 420 2.50 -12.20 17.25
C GLU A 420 1.61 -11.69 16.10
N ILE A 421 0.33 -11.46 16.34
CA ILE A 421 -0.59 -10.85 15.35
C ILE A 421 -0.81 -9.35 15.58
N GLY A 422 -0.21 -8.81 16.64
CA GLY A 422 -0.16 -7.38 16.91
C GLY A 422 -1.39 -6.77 17.57
N THR A 423 -2.17 -7.56 18.32
CA THR A 423 -3.33 -7.07 19.08
C THR A 423 -2.85 -6.20 20.24
N PRO A 424 -3.21 -4.89 20.30
CA PRO A 424 -2.69 -3.99 21.32
C PRO A 424 -3.26 -4.26 22.73
N PHE A 425 -4.50 -4.75 22.85
CA PHE A 425 -5.16 -4.93 24.15
C PHE A 425 -5.69 -6.36 24.30
N CYS A 426 -5.38 -6.99 25.44
CA CYS A 426 -5.94 -8.28 25.81
C CYS A 426 -6.73 -8.16 27.11
N VAL A 427 -7.99 -8.53 27.08
CA VAL A 427 -8.91 -8.51 28.23
C VAL A 427 -9.02 -9.93 28.78
N THR A 428 -8.56 -10.15 30.00
CA THR A 428 -8.64 -11.47 30.67
C THR A 428 -9.81 -11.48 31.66
N VAL A 429 -10.70 -12.44 31.46
CA VAL A 429 -11.80 -12.78 32.38
C VAL A 429 -11.32 -13.95 33.24
N ASP A 430 -11.16 -13.72 34.53
CA ASP A 430 -10.65 -14.67 35.52
C ASP A 430 -11.73 -15.04 36.56
N PHE A 431 -11.36 -15.84 37.56
CA PHE A 431 -12.31 -16.26 38.61
C PHE A 431 -12.69 -15.09 39.54
N ASP A 432 -11.77 -14.16 39.81
CA ASP A 432 -12.07 -12.98 40.63
C ASP A 432 -13.09 -12.08 39.94
N THR A 433 -13.17 -12.10 38.61
CA THR A 433 -14.18 -11.39 37.80
C THR A 433 -15.61 -11.79 38.19
N LEU A 434 -15.84 -13.05 38.62
CA LEU A 434 -17.14 -13.54 39.04
C LEU A 434 -17.65 -12.83 40.32
N GLU A 435 -16.68 -12.43 41.17
CA GLU A 435 -16.95 -11.79 42.46
C GLU A 435 -16.98 -10.27 42.31
N ASP A 436 -15.93 -9.65 41.76
CA ASP A 436 -15.72 -8.20 41.74
C ASP A 436 -16.25 -7.49 40.49
N LYS A 437 -16.72 -8.25 39.48
CA LYS A 437 -17.17 -7.73 38.18
C LYS A 437 -16.11 -6.88 37.43
N SER A 438 -14.85 -7.17 37.69
CA SER A 438 -13.71 -6.50 37.02
C SER A 438 -12.89 -7.49 36.20
N VAL A 439 -12.23 -6.98 35.18
CA VAL A 439 -11.34 -7.76 34.28
C VAL A 439 -9.95 -7.15 34.24
N THR A 440 -8.98 -7.95 33.85
CA THR A 440 -7.60 -7.45 33.63
C THR A 440 -7.40 -7.11 32.16
N VAL A 441 -7.06 -5.86 31.88
CA VAL A 441 -6.64 -5.40 30.55
C VAL A 441 -5.13 -5.31 30.50
N ARG A 442 -4.50 -6.07 29.59
CA ARG A 442 -3.05 -6.04 29.33
C ARG A 442 -2.78 -5.26 28.05
N GLU A 443 -1.86 -4.33 28.12
CA GLU A 443 -1.34 -3.60 26.97
C GLU A 443 -0.10 -4.36 26.43
N ARG A 444 -0.04 -4.52 25.09
CA ARG A 444 0.99 -5.32 24.38
C ARG A 444 2.40 -4.80 24.60
N ASP A 445 2.63 -3.50 24.40
CA ASP A 445 3.97 -2.93 24.28
C ASP A 445 4.66 -2.75 25.62
N SER A 446 3.94 -2.29 26.62
CA SER A 446 4.44 -2.12 28.00
C SER A 446 4.30 -3.37 28.86
N MET A 447 3.48 -4.35 28.43
CA MET A 447 3.00 -5.48 29.24
C MET A 447 2.29 -5.05 30.54
N ALA A 448 1.98 -3.76 30.68
CA ALA A 448 1.25 -3.25 31.83
C ALA A 448 -0.16 -3.85 31.89
N GLN A 449 -0.61 -4.10 33.11
CA GLN A 449 -1.93 -4.66 33.36
C GLN A 449 -2.69 -3.73 34.30
N VAL A 450 -3.93 -3.47 33.95
CA VAL A 450 -4.86 -2.68 34.77
C VAL A 450 -6.12 -3.50 35.02
N ARG A 451 -6.64 -3.46 36.25
CA ARG A 451 -7.92 -4.10 36.59
C ARG A 451 -9.03 -3.05 36.52
N LEU A 452 -10.05 -3.32 35.71
CA LEU A 452 -11.13 -2.39 35.41
C LEU A 452 -12.49 -3.06 35.58
N PRO A 453 -13.53 -2.33 36.05
CA PRO A 453 -14.89 -2.81 35.97
C PRO A 453 -15.32 -3.16 34.54
N LEU A 454 -16.11 -4.23 34.36
CA LEU A 454 -16.60 -4.65 33.04
C LEU A 454 -17.22 -3.48 32.23
N ALA A 455 -18.01 -2.65 32.92
CA ALA A 455 -18.70 -1.51 32.28
C ALA A 455 -17.78 -0.42 31.76
N GLU A 456 -16.52 -0.37 32.18
CA GLU A 456 -15.55 0.65 31.79
C GLU A 456 -14.62 0.21 30.64
N VAL A 457 -14.58 -1.09 30.33
CA VAL A 457 -13.61 -1.67 29.38
C VAL A 457 -13.73 -1.05 27.98
N VAL A 458 -14.94 -0.88 27.48
CA VAL A 458 -15.19 -0.37 26.11
C VAL A 458 -14.66 1.06 25.97
N GLU A 459 -14.97 1.93 26.94
CA GLU A 459 -14.49 3.32 26.90
C GLU A 459 -12.99 3.40 27.16
N TYR A 460 -12.45 2.59 28.07
CA TYR A 460 -11.01 2.52 28.31
C TYR A 460 -10.26 2.18 27.01
N VAL A 461 -10.65 1.12 26.28
CA VAL A 461 -10.01 0.76 25.00
C VAL A 461 -10.17 1.89 23.98
N ALA A 462 -11.34 2.54 23.91
CA ALA A 462 -11.57 3.67 23.01
C ALA A 462 -10.63 4.86 23.30
N ASP A 463 -10.42 5.17 24.58
CA ASP A 463 -9.54 6.24 25.03
C ASP A 463 -8.07 5.93 24.70
N GLN A 464 -7.63 4.69 24.93
CA GLN A 464 -6.27 4.27 24.60
C GLN A 464 -6.00 4.32 23.09
N VAL A 465 -6.93 3.87 22.25
CA VAL A 465 -6.81 3.94 20.79
C VAL A 465 -6.75 5.41 20.32
N ARG A 466 -7.57 6.29 20.90
CA ARG A 466 -7.55 7.73 20.59
C ARG A 466 -6.25 8.42 21.04
N ALA A 467 -5.72 8.03 22.19
CA ALA A 467 -4.48 8.61 22.71
C ALA A 467 -3.23 8.21 21.92
N ALA A 468 -3.31 7.10 21.19
CA ALA A 468 -2.22 6.63 20.33
C ALA A 468 -2.22 7.30 18.93
N GLY A 469 -3.33 7.87 18.48
CA GLY A 469 -3.48 8.57 17.18
C GLY A 469 -3.57 10.05 17.34
#